data_e592071af29bc650ad26b15ae263416e
#
_entry.id   e592071af29bc650ad26b15ae263416e
#
_cell.length_a   1.000
_cell.length_b   1.000
_cell.length_c   1.000
_cell.angle_alpha   90.00
_cell.angle_beta   90.00
_cell.angle_gamma   90.00
#
_symmetry.space_group_name_H-M   'P 1'
#
loop_
_entity.id
_entity.type
_entity.pdbx_description
1 polymer ?
#
loop_
_entity_poly.entity_id
_entity_poly.type
_entity_poly.pdbx_seq_one_letter_code
_entity_poly.pdbx_strand_id
1 'polypeptide(L)' 'DELAAGSIVLVEAGDTIPADGEVIDGVASVDESAITGESAPVIRESGGDFSSVTGGTRVLSDWIIVKITAQPGE' A
#
# COMPACT_ATOMS: atom_id res chain seq x y z
N ASP A 1 -14.08 -6.83 -8.12
CA ASP A 1 -13.28 -7.92 -8.57
C ASP A 1 -12.11 -8.17 -7.67
N GLU A 2 -11.76 -9.43 -7.54
CA GLU A 2 -10.72 -9.83 -6.63
C GLU A 2 -9.33 -9.62 -7.21
N LEU A 3 -8.41 -9.17 -6.35
CA LEU A 3 -7.01 -9.08 -6.71
C LEU A 3 -6.30 -10.36 -6.26
N ALA A 4 -5.59 -10.97 -7.18
CA ALA A 4 -4.81 -12.16 -6.88
C ALA A 4 -3.41 -11.78 -6.44
N ALA A 5 -2.77 -12.63 -5.64
CA ALA A 5 -1.37 -12.46 -5.30
C ALA A 5 -0.55 -12.36 -6.58
N GLY A 6 0.36 -11.40 -6.62
CA GLY A 6 1.16 -11.11 -7.79
C GLY A 6 0.60 -10.04 -8.72
N SER A 7 -0.63 -9.59 -8.50
CA SER A 7 -1.20 -8.49 -9.28
C SER A 7 -0.46 -7.20 -9.01
N ILE A 8 -0.30 -6.39 -10.05
CA ILE A 8 0.40 -5.10 -9.96
C ILE A 8 -0.62 -3.99 -10.09
N VAL A 9 -0.63 -3.08 -9.12
CA VAL A 9 -1.59 -1.97 -9.12
C VAL A 9 -0.87 -0.65 -8.88
N LEU A 10 -1.37 0.41 -9.50
CA LEU A 10 -0.92 1.77 -9.26
C LEU A 10 -1.86 2.39 -8.21
N VAL A 11 -1.27 2.93 -7.13
CA VAL A 11 -2.03 3.61 -6.09
C VAL A 11 -1.52 5.05 -6.01
N GLU A 12 -2.42 5.99 -6.27
CA GLU A 12 -2.07 7.41 -6.30
C GLU A 12 -2.62 8.12 -5.06
N ALA A 13 -2.17 9.36 -4.86
CA ALA A 13 -2.65 10.19 -3.75
C ALA A 13 -4.19 10.25 -3.76
N GLY A 14 -4.79 9.97 -2.62
CA GLY A 14 -6.23 9.91 -2.47
C GLY A 14 -6.82 8.52 -2.62
N ASP A 15 -6.05 7.58 -3.18
CA ASP A 15 -6.53 6.21 -3.35
C ASP A 15 -6.28 5.38 -2.10
N THR A 16 -7.12 4.38 -1.89
CA THR A 16 -6.96 3.40 -0.83
C THR A 16 -6.23 2.18 -1.41
N ILE A 17 -5.26 1.67 -0.65
CA ILE A 17 -4.55 0.46 -1.05
C ILE A 17 -5.54 -0.71 -0.98
N PRO A 18 -5.72 -1.45 -2.07
CA PRO A 18 -6.83 -2.42 -2.15
C PRO A 18 -6.59 -3.73 -1.38
N ALA A 19 -5.33 -4.08 -1.14
CA ALA A 19 -4.99 -5.32 -0.44
C ALA A 19 -3.56 -5.23 0.05
N ASP A 20 -3.17 -6.15 0.93
CA ASP A 20 -1.80 -6.20 1.42
C ASP A 20 -0.84 -6.48 0.27
N GLY A 21 0.29 -5.81 0.28
CA GLY A 21 1.25 -5.95 -0.79
C GLY A 21 2.61 -5.35 -0.47
N GLU A 22 3.40 -5.22 -1.51
CA GLU A 22 4.75 -4.68 -1.41
C GLU A 22 4.95 -3.62 -2.49
N VAL A 23 5.53 -2.48 -2.10
CA VAL A 23 5.87 -1.42 -3.05
C VAL A 23 7.05 -1.88 -3.89
N ILE A 24 6.87 -1.91 -5.20
CA ILE A 24 7.93 -2.31 -6.14
C ILE A 24 8.47 -1.12 -6.93
N ASP A 25 7.80 0.03 -6.86
CA ASP A 25 8.27 1.27 -7.50
C ASP A 25 7.58 2.45 -6.83
N GLY A 26 8.26 3.60 -6.84
CA GLY A 26 7.73 4.83 -6.28
C GLY A 26 7.95 4.98 -4.79
N VAL A 27 7.51 6.13 -4.27
CA VAL A 27 7.57 6.45 -2.84
C VAL A 27 6.36 7.33 -2.54
N ALA A 28 5.73 7.11 -1.39
CA ALA A 28 4.55 7.88 -1.01
C ALA A 28 4.37 7.93 0.50
N SER A 29 3.66 8.96 0.96
CA SER A 29 3.18 9.03 2.34
C SER A 29 1.87 8.27 2.43
N VAL A 30 1.73 7.42 3.42
CA VAL A 30 0.57 6.57 3.60
C VAL A 30 -0.03 6.79 4.99
N ASP A 31 -1.35 6.96 5.04
CA ASP A 31 -2.08 7.07 6.29
C ASP A 31 -2.47 5.67 6.74
N GLU A 32 -1.86 5.23 7.83
CA GLU A 32 -2.14 3.92 8.42
C GLU A 32 -2.91 4.02 9.73
N SER A 33 -3.54 5.16 9.99
CA SER A 33 -4.26 5.38 11.26
C SER A 33 -5.38 4.36 11.48
N ALA A 34 -5.94 3.81 10.42
CA ALA A 34 -7.00 2.80 10.54
C ALA A 34 -6.51 1.52 11.19
N ILE A 35 -5.20 1.24 11.14
CA ILE A 35 -4.63 0.01 11.71
C ILE A 35 -3.71 0.28 12.90
N THR A 36 -3.07 1.44 12.96
CA THR A 36 -2.13 1.74 14.04
C THR A 36 -2.69 2.68 15.10
N GLY A 37 -3.75 3.41 14.76
CA GLY A 37 -4.32 4.43 15.63
C GLY A 37 -3.51 5.73 15.66
N GLU A 38 -2.40 5.79 14.94
CA GLU A 38 -1.56 6.98 14.91
C GLU A 38 -1.86 7.82 13.67
N SER A 39 -1.94 9.14 13.86
CA SER A 39 -2.28 10.06 12.77
C SER A 39 -1.08 10.45 11.91
N ALA A 40 0.14 10.17 12.36
CA ALA A 40 1.34 10.54 11.61
C ALA A 40 1.50 9.65 10.37
N PRO A 41 1.73 10.24 9.19
CA PRO A 41 1.94 9.44 7.98
C PRO A 41 3.22 8.62 8.05
N VAL A 42 3.21 7.49 7.36
CA VAL A 42 4.36 6.61 7.22
C VAL A 42 4.83 6.68 5.77
N ILE A 43 6.14 6.81 5.57
CA ILE A 43 6.69 6.78 4.21
C ILE A 43 6.88 5.33 3.80
N ARG A 44 6.32 4.97 2.64
CA ARG A 44 6.50 3.64 2.04
C ARG A 44 7.23 3.79 0.71
N GLU A 45 8.20 2.95 0.47
CA GLU A 45 9.02 3.02 -0.74
C GLU A 45 9.49 1.63 -1.14
N SER A 46 9.91 1.52 -2.41
CA SER A 46 10.42 0.25 -2.92
C SER A 46 11.82 -0.04 -2.39
N GLY A 47 12.12 -1.33 -2.21
CA GLY A 47 13.49 -1.79 -1.97
C GLY A 47 14.05 -1.57 -0.59
N GLY A 48 13.24 -1.45 0.44
CA GLY A 48 13.74 -1.26 1.79
C GLY A 48 12.84 -1.88 2.83
N ASP A 49 13.08 -1.54 4.08
CA ASP A 49 12.31 -2.06 5.20
C ASP A 49 10.87 -1.52 5.21
N PHE A 50 10.61 -0.46 4.45
CA PHE A 50 9.32 0.22 4.42
C PHE A 50 8.55 -0.06 3.13
N SER A 51 8.80 -1.20 2.51
CA SER A 51 8.12 -1.57 1.26
C SER A 51 6.77 -2.26 1.47
N SER A 52 6.51 -2.81 2.66
CA SER A 52 5.25 -3.51 2.93
C SER A 52 4.11 -2.50 3.12
N VAL A 53 2.96 -2.78 2.51
CA VAL A 53 1.75 -1.96 2.68
C VAL A 53 0.58 -2.84 3.06
N THR A 54 -0.39 -2.24 3.74
CA THR A 54 -1.57 -2.95 4.25
C THR A 54 -2.81 -2.46 3.53
N GLY A 55 -3.65 -3.39 3.10
CA GLY A 55 -4.93 -3.05 2.49
C GLY A 55 -5.79 -2.22 3.42
N GLY A 56 -6.53 -1.27 2.86
CA GLY A 56 -7.37 -0.37 3.63
C GLY A 56 -6.68 0.90 4.09
N THR A 57 -5.37 1.02 3.91
CA THR A 57 -4.64 2.24 4.22
C THR A 57 -4.71 3.18 3.00
N ARG A 58 -4.47 4.46 3.22
CA ARG A 58 -4.69 5.47 2.20
C ARG A 58 -3.40 6.19 1.82
N VAL A 59 -3.16 6.33 0.53
CA VAL A 59 -2.01 7.10 0.03
C VAL A 59 -2.35 8.59 0.12
N LEU A 60 -1.46 9.38 0.71
CA LEU A 60 -1.68 10.80 0.95
C LEU A 60 -1.01 11.70 -0.09
N SER A 61 0.14 11.26 -0.62
CA SER A 61 0.88 12.07 -1.59
C SER A 61 1.63 11.17 -2.54
N ASP A 62 1.96 11.69 -3.73
CA ASP A 62 2.72 10.97 -4.75
C ASP A 62 2.00 9.70 -5.23
N TRP A 63 2.73 8.67 -5.55
CA TRP A 63 2.16 7.42 -6.04
C TRP A 63 3.13 6.28 -5.77
N ILE A 64 2.57 5.06 -5.70
CA ILE A 64 3.37 3.84 -5.58
C ILE A 64 2.79 2.76 -6.49
N ILE A 65 3.65 1.87 -6.94
CA ILE A 65 3.25 0.65 -7.64
C ILE A 65 3.36 -0.48 -6.63
N VAL A 66 2.27 -1.20 -6.43
CA VAL A 66 2.18 -2.24 -5.39
C VAL A 66 1.96 -3.60 -6.05
N LYS A 67 2.77 -4.55 -5.64
CA LYS A 67 2.55 -5.95 -5.99
C LYS A 67 1.76 -6.60 -4.87
N ILE A 68 0.59 -7.09 -5.18
CA ILE A 68 -0.30 -7.69 -4.18
C ILE A 68 0.27 -9.01 -3.70
N THR A 69 0.32 -9.18 -2.38
CA THR A 69 0.81 -10.41 -1.76
C THR A 69 -0.27 -11.17 -1.02
N ALA A 70 -1.41 -10.53 -0.75
CA ALA A 70 -2.52 -11.19 -0.05
C ALA A 70 -3.11 -12.31 -0.89
N GLN A 71 -3.50 -13.39 -0.23
CA GLN A 71 -4.12 -14.52 -0.89
C GLN A 71 -5.63 -14.33 -0.89
N PRO A 72 -6.32 -14.65 -2.01
CA PRO A 72 -7.78 -14.60 -2.02
C PRO A 72 -8.36 -15.54 -0.95
N GLY A 73 -9.37 -15.07 -0.25
CA GLY A 73 -10.05 -15.90 0.75
C GLY A 73 -9.43 -15.91 2.13
N GLU A 74 -8.39 -15.16 2.35
CA GLU A 74 -7.80 -15.01 3.68
C GLU A 74 -8.38 -13.83 4.43
#